data_fb2131023d18e9b7735564e56b6d03e4
#
_entry.id   fb2131023d18e9b7735564e56b6d03e4
#
_cell.length_a   1.000
_cell.length_b   1.000
_cell.length_c   1.000
_cell.angle_alpha   90.00
_cell.angle_beta   90.00
_cell.angle_gamma   90.00
#
_symmetry.space_group_name_H-M   'P 1'
#
loop_
_entity.id
_entity.type
_entity.pdbx_description
1 polymer ?
#
loop_
_entity_poly.entity_id
_entity_poly.type
_entity_poly.pdbx_seq_one_letter_code
_entity_poly.pdbx_strand_id
1 'polypeptide(L)'
;IIFFSIFFLSIILVIELNSTLYNGWRQLYYIYPSLIFISIRGLEFISRKIKVKYTFIFIFPFLIFTSLWMIKHHPFQFTYFNKLAGNNIRDNFEIDYWGVSNLKALNFIAKKNSSKKINVFVLSESPYHWSLLMLDKKDRKRFNFVKNINESNFIVTNHFYQKGNPIKIEQKLNEKFKLFKVFNVNKIPINSIFINN
;
A
#
# COMPACT_ATOMS: atom_id res chain seq x y z
N ILE A 1 -24.33 18.97 -16.99
CA ILE A 1 -25.14 18.69 -15.79
C ILE A 1 -25.07 17.19 -15.46
N ILE A 2 -25.46 16.26 -16.36
CA ILE A 2 -25.56 14.80 -16.09
C ILE A 2 -24.28 14.23 -15.47
N PHE A 3 -23.11 14.37 -16.08
CA PHE A 3 -21.85 13.84 -15.58
C PHE A 3 -21.46 14.45 -14.21
N PHE A 4 -21.76 15.72 -14.01
CA PHE A 4 -21.55 16.40 -12.73
C PHE A 4 -22.46 15.78 -11.65
N SER A 5 -23.74 15.57 -11.96
CA SER A 5 -24.68 14.95 -11.04
C SER A 5 -24.27 13.51 -10.71
N ILE A 6 -23.89 12.69 -11.69
CA ILE A 6 -23.44 11.31 -11.45
C ILE A 6 -22.24 11.30 -10.49
N PHE A 7 -21.26 12.17 -10.68
CA PHE A 7 -20.08 12.24 -9.82
C PHE A 7 -20.41 12.66 -8.40
N PHE A 8 -21.02 13.84 -8.22
CA PHE A 8 -21.26 14.39 -6.89
C PHE A 8 -22.37 13.67 -6.13
N LEU A 9 -23.48 13.30 -6.79
CA LEU A 9 -24.58 12.61 -6.14
C LEU A 9 -24.15 11.24 -5.62
N SER A 10 -23.34 10.51 -6.37
CA SER A 10 -22.82 9.20 -5.91
C SER A 10 -21.98 9.33 -4.64
N ILE A 11 -21.11 10.35 -4.57
CA ILE A 11 -20.28 10.59 -3.37
C ILE A 11 -21.16 11.00 -2.19
N ILE A 12 -22.10 11.91 -2.41
CA ILE A 12 -23.04 12.37 -1.37
C ILE A 12 -23.86 11.19 -0.84
N LEU A 13 -24.44 10.36 -1.71
CA LEU A 13 -25.21 9.18 -1.31
C LEU A 13 -24.36 8.18 -0.49
N VAL A 14 -23.11 7.94 -0.86
CA VAL A 14 -22.22 7.07 -0.08
C VAL A 14 -21.98 7.62 1.32
N ILE A 15 -21.82 8.93 1.47
CA ILE A 15 -21.60 9.59 2.76
C ILE A 15 -22.88 9.58 3.59
N GLU A 16 -24.01 10.02 3.04
CA GLU A 16 -25.30 10.14 3.74
C GLU A 16 -25.84 8.77 4.18
N LEU A 17 -25.68 7.75 3.34
CA LEU A 17 -26.14 6.39 3.65
C LEU A 17 -25.15 5.58 4.50
N ASN A 18 -24.01 6.18 4.90
CA ASN A 18 -22.93 5.49 5.60
C ASN A 18 -22.57 4.15 4.96
N SER A 19 -22.49 4.12 3.64
CA SER A 19 -22.29 2.89 2.88
C SER A 19 -20.93 2.26 3.20
N THR A 20 -20.93 0.96 3.49
CA THR A 20 -19.69 0.20 3.70
C THR A 20 -18.99 -0.01 2.38
N LEU A 21 -17.85 0.65 2.19
CA LEU A 21 -17.00 0.50 1.01
C LEU A 21 -15.79 -0.37 1.33
N TYR A 22 -15.37 -1.19 0.36
CA TYR A 22 -14.07 -1.85 0.42
C TYR A 22 -12.94 -0.86 0.16
N ASN A 23 -11.73 -1.22 0.59
CA ASN A 23 -10.55 -0.38 0.37
C ASN A 23 -10.32 -0.02 -1.09
N GLY A 24 -9.97 1.24 -1.32
CA GLY A 24 -9.72 1.82 -2.62
C GLY A 24 -11.00 2.17 -3.39
N TRP A 25 -10.82 2.53 -4.65
CA TRP A 25 -11.89 3.02 -5.53
C TRP A 25 -12.78 1.93 -6.15
N ARG A 26 -12.61 0.66 -5.82
CA ARG A 26 -13.24 -0.45 -6.55
C ARG A 26 -14.74 -0.32 -6.74
N GLN A 27 -15.43 0.11 -5.70
CA GLN A 27 -16.89 0.26 -5.75
C GLN A 27 -17.34 1.59 -6.39
N LEU A 28 -16.43 2.54 -6.57
CA LEU A 28 -16.69 3.85 -7.15
C LEU A 28 -16.11 4.00 -8.57
N TYR A 29 -15.64 2.91 -9.20
CA TYR A 29 -15.09 2.99 -10.56
C TYR A 29 -16.08 3.53 -11.59
N TYR A 30 -17.36 3.32 -11.40
CA TYR A 30 -18.40 3.80 -12.33
C TYR A 30 -18.50 5.33 -12.40
N ILE A 31 -18.01 6.06 -11.40
CA ILE A 31 -17.97 7.53 -11.43
C ILE A 31 -16.74 8.08 -12.16
N TYR A 32 -15.75 7.23 -12.45
CA TYR A 32 -14.49 7.65 -13.04
C TYR A 32 -14.64 8.29 -14.42
N PRO A 33 -15.48 7.77 -15.36
CA PRO A 33 -15.76 8.44 -16.62
C PRO A 33 -16.32 9.84 -16.45
N SER A 34 -17.18 10.05 -15.45
CA SER A 34 -17.75 11.36 -15.14
C SER A 34 -16.67 12.34 -14.64
N LEU A 35 -15.76 11.87 -13.78
CA LEU A 35 -14.63 12.67 -13.31
C LEU A 35 -13.71 13.08 -14.47
N ILE A 36 -13.40 12.15 -15.38
CA ILE A 36 -12.56 12.43 -16.57
C ILE A 36 -13.25 13.47 -17.46
N PHE A 37 -14.54 13.31 -17.73
CA PHE A 37 -15.30 14.26 -18.56
C PHE A 37 -15.30 15.65 -17.95
N ILE A 38 -15.57 15.78 -16.65
CA ILE A 38 -15.53 17.07 -15.92
C ILE A 38 -14.14 17.69 -16.01
N SER A 39 -13.09 16.89 -15.83
CA SER A 39 -11.69 17.34 -15.91
C SER A 39 -11.34 17.86 -17.30
N ILE A 40 -11.74 17.16 -18.36
CA ILE A 40 -11.52 17.60 -19.76
C ILE A 40 -12.25 18.92 -20.01
N ARG A 41 -13.51 19.04 -19.59
CA ARG A 41 -14.26 20.30 -19.74
C ARG A 41 -13.65 21.45 -18.94
N GLY A 42 -13.13 21.14 -17.75
CA GLY A 42 -12.40 22.13 -16.95
C GLY A 42 -11.11 22.60 -17.65
N LEU A 43 -10.33 21.67 -18.21
CA LEU A 43 -9.14 22.00 -18.99
C LEU A 43 -9.46 22.80 -20.26
N GLU A 44 -10.53 22.45 -20.96
CA GLU A 44 -11.00 23.21 -22.12
C GLU A 44 -11.37 24.64 -21.72
N PHE A 45 -12.12 24.83 -20.64
CA PHE A 45 -12.47 26.14 -20.11
C PHE A 45 -11.24 26.98 -19.78
N ILE A 46 -10.26 26.38 -19.09
CA ILE A 46 -8.99 27.06 -18.75
C ILE A 46 -8.22 27.44 -20.03
N SER A 47 -8.11 26.51 -20.99
CA SER A 47 -7.37 26.73 -22.24
C SER A 47 -8.00 27.79 -23.15
N ARG A 48 -9.30 28.05 -23.02
CA ARG A 48 -9.95 29.18 -23.69
C ARG A 48 -9.62 30.55 -23.06
N LYS A 49 -9.28 30.55 -21.75
CA LYS A 49 -8.90 31.80 -21.03
C LYS A 49 -7.39 32.06 -21.11
N ILE A 50 -6.62 31.00 -21.09
CA ILE A 50 -5.15 31.00 -21.13
C ILE A 50 -4.73 30.27 -22.40
N LYS A 51 -3.75 30.78 -23.16
CA LYS A 51 -3.24 30.05 -24.33
C LYS A 51 -2.90 28.60 -23.98
N VAL A 52 -3.33 27.63 -24.78
CA VAL A 52 -3.13 26.18 -24.58
C VAL A 52 -1.69 25.83 -24.17
N LYS A 53 -0.71 26.49 -24.73
CA LYS A 53 0.71 26.33 -24.38
C LYS A 53 0.97 26.49 -22.88
N TYR A 54 0.40 27.51 -22.24
CA TYR A 54 0.62 27.75 -20.82
C TYR A 54 -0.12 26.74 -19.94
N THR A 55 -1.28 26.25 -20.38
CA THR A 55 -1.99 25.17 -19.69
C THR A 55 -1.12 23.90 -19.64
N PHE A 56 -0.48 23.52 -20.76
CA PHE A 56 0.45 22.39 -20.80
C PHE A 56 1.69 22.62 -19.95
N ILE A 57 2.31 23.81 -20.00
CA ILE A 57 3.47 24.16 -19.17
C ILE A 57 3.16 24.01 -17.69
N PHE A 58 1.93 24.29 -17.27
CA PHE A 58 1.52 24.16 -15.87
C PHE A 58 1.26 22.69 -15.47
N ILE A 59 0.60 21.88 -16.31
CA ILE A 59 0.19 20.52 -15.99
C ILE A 59 1.35 19.52 -16.13
N PHE A 60 2.20 19.70 -17.15
CA PHE A 60 3.24 18.74 -17.51
C PHE A 60 4.24 18.43 -16.38
N PRO A 61 4.72 19.40 -15.58
CA PRO A 61 5.58 19.12 -14.44
C PRO A 61 4.95 18.18 -13.41
N PHE A 62 3.64 18.31 -13.14
CA PHE A 62 2.94 17.41 -12.20
C PHE A 62 2.89 15.97 -12.72
N LEU A 63 2.63 15.80 -14.03
CA LEU A 63 2.63 14.48 -14.66
C LEU A 63 4.03 13.84 -14.62
N ILE A 64 5.07 14.60 -14.97
CA ILE A 64 6.45 14.12 -14.90
C ILE A 64 6.81 13.74 -13.47
N PHE A 65 6.57 14.60 -12.49
CA PHE A 65 6.88 14.33 -11.10
C PHE A 65 6.21 13.05 -10.58
N THR A 66 4.91 12.90 -10.86
CA THR A 66 4.17 11.69 -10.46
C THR A 66 4.70 10.45 -11.16
N SER A 67 4.99 10.52 -12.46
CA SER A 67 5.54 9.40 -13.22
C SER A 67 6.92 8.98 -12.72
N LEU A 68 7.82 9.93 -12.47
CA LEU A 68 9.14 9.66 -11.90
C LEU A 68 9.03 9.04 -10.51
N TRP A 69 8.11 9.52 -9.69
CA TRP A 69 7.85 8.94 -8.38
C TRP A 69 7.38 7.49 -8.50
N MET A 70 6.44 7.20 -9.41
CA MET A 70 5.92 5.85 -9.66
C MET A 70 7.01 4.89 -10.15
N ILE A 71 7.87 5.34 -11.07
CA ILE A 71 9.01 4.56 -11.56
C ILE A 71 9.97 4.24 -10.42
N LYS A 72 10.35 5.25 -9.64
CA LYS A 72 11.29 5.12 -8.53
C LYS A 72 10.81 4.13 -7.46
N HIS A 73 9.51 4.07 -7.20
CA HIS A 73 8.95 3.27 -6.12
C HIS A 73 8.26 1.98 -6.61
N HIS A 74 8.47 1.61 -7.87
CA HIS A 74 7.96 0.32 -8.37
C HIS A 74 8.49 -0.86 -7.53
N PRO A 75 7.65 -1.85 -7.17
CA PRO A 75 6.24 -2.05 -7.49
C PRO A 75 5.24 -1.47 -6.45
N PHE A 76 5.67 -0.50 -5.64
CA PHE A 76 4.90 0.04 -4.51
C PHE A 76 4.15 1.34 -4.85
N GLN A 77 3.65 1.50 -6.08
CA GLN A 77 2.94 2.70 -6.54
C GLN A 77 1.67 2.99 -5.72
N PHE A 78 1.06 1.95 -5.16
CA PHE A 78 -0.11 2.06 -4.27
C PHE A 78 0.17 2.86 -2.97
N THR A 79 1.44 3.13 -2.65
CA THR A 79 1.83 3.98 -1.51
C THR A 79 1.94 5.45 -1.87
N TYR A 80 1.55 5.85 -3.07
CA TYR A 80 1.50 7.25 -3.45
C TYR A 80 0.32 7.96 -2.80
N PHE A 81 0.61 8.90 -1.94
CA PHE A 81 -0.37 9.80 -1.34
C PHE A 81 0.03 11.24 -1.64
N ASN A 82 -0.90 12.03 -2.11
CA ASN A 82 -0.69 13.46 -2.27
C ASN A 82 -0.77 14.17 -0.90
N LYS A 83 -0.44 15.46 -0.87
CA LYS A 83 -0.44 16.25 0.37
C LYS A 83 -1.81 16.36 1.05
N LEU A 84 -2.90 16.18 0.32
CA LEU A 84 -4.27 16.23 0.86
C LEU A 84 -4.60 15.02 1.74
N ALA A 85 -3.87 13.91 1.63
CA ALA A 85 -4.04 12.75 2.49
C ALA A 85 -3.61 13.01 3.96
N GLY A 86 -2.92 14.13 4.22
CA GLY A 86 -2.44 14.49 5.56
C GLY A 86 -1.24 13.69 6.01
N ASN A 87 -0.92 13.77 7.31
CA ASN A 87 0.28 13.15 7.89
C ASN A 87 0.01 11.74 8.45
N ASN A 88 -1.23 11.41 8.79
CA ASN A 88 -1.61 10.15 9.44
C ASN A 88 -2.06 9.10 8.42
N ILE A 89 -1.27 8.91 7.36
CA ILE A 89 -1.61 8.02 6.25
C ILE A 89 -1.90 6.60 6.73
N ARG A 90 -1.09 6.08 7.65
CA ARG A 90 -1.26 4.71 8.17
C ARG A 90 -2.50 4.48 9.03
N ASP A 91 -2.95 5.53 9.70
CA ASP A 91 -4.13 5.42 10.57
C ASP A 91 -5.42 5.54 9.77
N ASN A 92 -5.35 6.20 8.60
CA ASN A 92 -6.50 6.51 7.75
C ASN A 92 -6.63 5.58 6.53
N PHE A 93 -5.53 4.93 6.10
CA PHE A 93 -5.52 4.13 4.87
C PHE A 93 -4.86 2.78 5.08
N GLU A 94 -5.39 1.74 4.44
CA GLU A 94 -4.74 0.46 4.30
C GLU A 94 -3.66 0.54 3.21
N ILE A 95 -2.39 0.35 3.61
CA ILE A 95 -1.26 0.65 2.73
C ILE A 95 -0.94 -0.48 1.76
N ASP A 96 -0.83 -1.70 2.24
CA ASP A 96 -0.45 -2.86 1.41
C ASP A 96 -1.51 -3.97 1.46
N TYR A 97 -2.72 -3.62 1.05
CA TYR A 97 -3.86 -4.53 1.04
C TYR A 97 -3.56 -5.87 0.34
N TRP A 98 -2.86 -5.84 -0.79
CA TRP A 98 -2.55 -7.01 -1.59
C TRP A 98 -1.30 -7.77 -1.17
N GLY A 99 -0.55 -7.28 -0.19
CA GLY A 99 0.67 -7.92 0.28
C GLY A 99 1.83 -7.91 -0.72
N VAL A 100 1.91 -6.89 -1.57
CA VAL A 100 3.00 -6.76 -2.55
C VAL A 100 4.37 -6.72 -1.88
N SER A 101 4.46 -6.17 -0.66
CA SER A 101 5.69 -6.10 0.10
C SER A 101 6.14 -7.45 0.70
N ASN A 102 5.24 -8.43 0.76
CA ASN A 102 5.51 -9.73 1.40
C ASN A 102 6.66 -10.47 0.72
N LEU A 103 6.71 -10.44 -0.61
CA LEU A 103 7.81 -11.05 -1.37
C LEU A 103 9.17 -10.45 -1.00
N LYS A 104 9.22 -9.12 -0.79
CA LYS A 104 10.45 -8.44 -0.38
C LYS A 104 10.90 -8.88 1.02
N ALA A 105 9.96 -9.06 1.94
CA ALA A 105 10.24 -9.55 3.29
C ALA A 105 10.76 -10.99 3.26
N LEU A 106 10.11 -11.90 2.54
CA LEU A 106 10.53 -13.30 2.43
C LEU A 106 11.90 -13.43 1.76
N ASN A 107 12.16 -12.70 0.67
CA ASN A 107 13.47 -12.65 0.02
C ASN A 107 14.58 -12.17 0.96
N PHE A 108 14.28 -11.17 1.79
CA PHE A 108 15.24 -10.67 2.77
C PHE A 108 15.58 -11.74 3.82
N ILE A 109 14.58 -12.42 4.38
CA ILE A 109 14.77 -13.51 5.34
C ILE A 109 15.58 -14.65 4.71
N ALA A 110 15.24 -15.08 3.48
CA ALA A 110 15.94 -16.12 2.76
C ALA A 110 17.43 -15.84 2.59
N LYS A 111 17.76 -14.57 2.25
CA LYS A 111 19.15 -14.13 2.05
C LYS A 111 19.93 -13.96 3.36
N LYS A 112 19.26 -13.58 4.44
CA LYS A 112 19.93 -13.32 5.74
C LYS A 112 20.02 -14.53 6.64
N ASN A 113 19.22 -15.55 6.39
CA ASN A 113 19.21 -16.79 7.16
C ASN A 113 19.61 -17.97 6.29
N SER A 114 20.65 -18.70 6.69
CA SER A 114 21.15 -19.89 5.97
C SER A 114 20.54 -21.21 6.45
N SER A 115 19.66 -21.18 7.47
CA SER A 115 19.04 -22.39 8.03
C SER A 115 18.25 -23.17 6.99
N LYS A 116 18.28 -24.47 7.08
CA LYS A 116 17.51 -25.39 6.21
C LYS A 116 16.00 -25.27 6.43
N LYS A 117 15.56 -24.87 7.63
CA LYS A 117 14.17 -24.66 8.00
C LYS A 117 14.00 -23.30 8.67
N ILE A 118 13.05 -22.52 8.21
CA ILE A 118 12.77 -21.17 8.67
C ILE A 118 11.29 -21.12 9.06
N ASN A 119 10.99 -21.10 10.35
CA ASN A 119 9.64 -20.98 10.86
C ASN A 119 9.24 -19.50 10.89
N VAL A 120 8.17 -19.15 10.19
CA VAL A 120 7.66 -17.78 10.08
C VAL A 120 6.23 -17.71 10.59
N PHE A 121 5.98 -16.83 11.53
CA PHE A 121 4.63 -16.46 11.95
C PHE A 121 4.18 -15.20 11.20
N VAL A 122 3.00 -15.24 10.61
CA VAL A 122 2.41 -14.10 9.92
C VAL A 122 1.46 -13.40 10.88
N LEU A 123 1.81 -12.17 11.25
CA LEU A 123 1.02 -11.40 12.19
C LEU A 123 -0.16 -10.67 11.51
N SER A 124 -0.03 -10.33 10.23
CA SER A 124 -1.09 -9.68 9.44
C SER A 124 -1.98 -10.71 8.74
N GLU A 125 -3.19 -10.31 8.35
CA GLU A 125 -4.12 -11.15 7.58
C GLU A 125 -3.76 -11.27 6.09
N SER A 126 -2.57 -10.83 5.73
CA SER A 126 -2.10 -10.81 4.34
C SER A 126 -1.69 -12.19 3.83
N PRO A 127 -1.97 -12.54 2.56
CA PRO A 127 -1.73 -13.87 2.01
C PRO A 127 -0.26 -14.10 1.63
N TYR A 128 0.63 -14.30 2.60
CA TYR A 128 2.06 -14.57 2.39
C TYR A 128 2.35 -15.82 1.56
N HIS A 129 1.45 -16.80 1.56
CA HIS A 129 1.62 -18.03 0.77
C HIS A 129 1.73 -17.77 -0.74
N TRP A 130 1.04 -16.77 -1.28
CA TRP A 130 1.20 -16.37 -2.69
C TRP A 130 2.58 -15.81 -2.98
N SER A 131 3.07 -14.97 -2.08
CA SER A 131 4.43 -14.42 -2.19
C SER A 131 5.50 -15.51 -2.05
N LEU A 132 5.23 -16.55 -1.24
CA LEU A 132 6.12 -17.71 -1.12
C LEU A 132 6.27 -18.45 -2.46
N LEU A 133 5.19 -18.56 -3.26
CA LEU A 133 5.25 -19.20 -4.57
C LEU A 133 6.14 -18.46 -5.57
N MET A 134 6.39 -17.18 -5.35
CA MET A 134 7.24 -16.33 -6.20
C MET A 134 8.73 -16.43 -5.84
N LEU A 135 9.09 -17.09 -4.74
CA LEU A 135 10.48 -17.37 -4.39
C LEU A 135 11.05 -18.49 -5.26
N ASP A 136 12.39 -18.53 -5.38
CA ASP A 136 13.11 -19.65 -5.97
C ASP A 136 12.76 -20.96 -5.27
N LYS A 137 12.69 -22.06 -6.03
CA LYS A 137 12.34 -23.41 -5.51
C LYS A 137 13.19 -23.82 -4.30
N LYS A 138 14.49 -23.47 -4.31
CA LYS A 138 15.43 -23.75 -3.21
C LYS A 138 15.02 -23.03 -1.92
N ASP A 139 14.75 -21.74 -2.00
CA ASP A 139 14.40 -20.94 -0.84
C ASP A 139 12.98 -21.23 -0.36
N ARG A 140 12.02 -21.42 -1.27
CA ARG A 140 10.65 -21.79 -0.95
C ARG A 140 10.54 -23.00 -0.02
N LYS A 141 11.36 -24.06 -0.25
CA LYS A 141 11.35 -25.29 0.56
C LYS A 141 11.82 -25.08 1.99
N ARG A 142 12.49 -23.98 2.28
CA ARG A 142 13.02 -23.65 3.61
C ARG A 142 11.97 -23.03 4.53
N PHE A 143 10.95 -22.40 3.97
CA PHE A 143 9.92 -21.70 4.74
C PHE A 143 8.84 -22.63 5.25
N ASN A 144 8.51 -22.48 6.53
CA ASN A 144 7.40 -23.14 7.19
C ASN A 144 6.56 -22.08 7.92
N PHE A 145 5.34 -21.86 7.49
CA PHE A 145 4.43 -20.95 8.18
C PHE A 145 3.79 -21.63 9.38
N VAL A 146 4.09 -21.13 10.56
CA VAL A 146 3.59 -21.68 11.85
C VAL A 146 2.36 -20.91 12.31
N LYS A 147 1.47 -21.61 13.03
CA LYS A 147 0.26 -21.01 13.62
C LYS A 147 0.51 -20.47 15.02
N ASN A 148 1.51 -20.99 15.72
CA ASN A 148 1.88 -20.57 17.06
C ASN A 148 3.12 -19.67 16.99
N ILE A 149 3.00 -18.47 17.53
CA ILE A 149 4.07 -17.48 17.58
C ILE A 149 5.32 -18.00 18.30
N ASN A 150 5.16 -18.84 19.31
CA ASN A 150 6.26 -19.38 20.09
C ASN A 150 7.18 -20.35 19.31
N GLU A 151 6.69 -20.89 18.19
CA GLU A 151 7.44 -21.81 17.33
C GLU A 151 8.19 -21.07 16.22
N SER A 152 8.02 -19.76 16.13
CA SER A 152 8.57 -18.99 15.03
C SER A 152 9.99 -18.48 15.30
N ASN A 153 10.81 -18.47 14.24
CA ASN A 153 12.10 -17.77 14.22
C ASN A 153 11.92 -16.30 13.83
N PHE A 154 10.95 -16.05 12.95
CA PHE A 154 10.63 -14.72 12.45
C PHE A 154 9.14 -14.46 12.52
N ILE A 155 8.79 -13.21 12.79
CA ILE A 155 7.45 -12.70 12.62
C ILE A 155 7.48 -11.69 11.48
N VAL A 156 6.50 -11.76 10.59
CA VAL A 156 6.36 -10.83 9.48
C VAL A 156 4.98 -10.18 9.48
N THR A 157 4.93 -8.91 9.09
CA THR A 157 3.67 -8.19 8.90
C THR A 157 3.81 -7.12 7.83
N ASN A 158 2.85 -7.06 6.91
CA ASN A 158 2.67 -5.92 6.00
C ASN A 158 1.72 -4.87 6.59
N HIS A 159 1.44 -4.97 7.88
CA HIS A 159 0.57 -4.09 8.64
C HIS A 159 -0.90 -4.05 8.21
N PHE A 160 -1.36 -4.99 7.41
CA PHE A 160 -2.75 -5.10 7.02
C PHE A 160 -3.63 -5.33 8.26
N TYR A 161 -4.65 -4.49 8.46
CA TYR A 161 -5.46 -4.35 9.66
C TYR A 161 -4.70 -4.01 10.96
N GLN A 162 -3.41 -3.68 10.87
CA GLN A 162 -2.62 -3.31 12.03
C GLN A 162 -2.27 -1.83 12.00
N LYS A 163 -3.02 -1.04 12.73
CA LYS A 163 -2.74 0.39 12.90
C LYS A 163 -1.52 0.60 13.80
N GLY A 164 -0.78 1.66 13.54
CA GLY A 164 0.33 2.09 14.40
C GLY A 164 1.73 1.85 13.83
N ASN A 165 2.72 2.25 14.61
CA ASN A 165 4.14 2.18 14.25
C ASN A 165 4.70 0.76 14.50
N PRO A 166 5.64 0.23 13.67
CA PRO A 166 6.36 -1.02 13.93
C PRO A 166 6.93 -1.14 15.35
N ILE A 167 7.41 -0.07 15.95
CA ILE A 167 7.91 -0.03 17.34
C ILE A 167 6.81 -0.38 18.36
N LYS A 168 5.57 0.09 18.15
CA LYS A 168 4.43 -0.26 19.01
C LYS A 168 4.05 -1.74 18.89
N ILE A 169 4.29 -2.34 17.73
CA ILE A 169 4.08 -3.78 17.52
C ILE A 169 5.15 -4.57 18.28
N GLU A 170 6.41 -4.15 18.20
CA GLU A 170 7.51 -4.76 18.96
C GLU A 170 7.22 -4.79 20.45
N GLN A 171 6.78 -3.68 21.03
CA GLN A 171 6.41 -3.58 22.46
C GLN A 171 5.30 -4.57 22.86
N LYS A 172 4.39 -4.92 21.93
CA LYS A 172 3.33 -5.92 22.16
C LYS A 172 3.82 -7.36 22.05
N LEU A 173 4.99 -7.60 21.48
CA LEU A 173 5.55 -8.93 21.23
C LEU A 173 6.38 -9.47 22.41
N ASN A 174 6.24 -8.90 23.61
CA ASN A 174 6.81 -9.38 24.89
C ASN A 174 8.30 -9.69 24.81
N GLU A 175 9.16 -8.71 24.61
CA GLU A 175 10.64 -8.78 24.70
C GLU A 175 11.33 -9.98 23.98
N LYS A 176 10.54 -11.01 23.62
CA LYS A 176 11.03 -12.22 22.96
C LYS A 176 11.42 -11.96 21.50
N PHE A 177 10.76 -11.01 20.85
CA PHE A 177 11.00 -10.66 19.46
C PHE A 177 11.45 -9.23 19.33
N LYS A 178 12.56 -9.00 18.62
CA LYS A 178 13.10 -7.68 18.32
C LYS A 178 12.82 -7.30 16.87
N LEU A 179 12.62 -6.02 16.64
CA LEU A 179 12.47 -5.46 15.30
C LEU A 179 13.78 -5.63 14.52
N PHE A 180 13.75 -6.50 13.52
CA PHE A 180 14.93 -6.83 12.71
C PHE A 180 15.05 -5.95 11.47
N LYS A 181 13.94 -5.72 10.76
CA LYS A 181 13.92 -4.92 9.54
C LYS A 181 12.57 -4.28 9.31
N VAL A 182 12.60 -3.00 8.89
CA VAL A 182 11.42 -2.30 8.36
C VAL A 182 11.68 -1.94 6.91
N PHE A 183 10.73 -2.22 6.05
CA PHE A 183 10.70 -1.74 4.67
C PHE A 183 9.80 -0.53 4.60
N ASN A 184 10.36 0.59 4.16
CA ASN A 184 9.65 1.85 4.01
C ASN A 184 9.59 2.24 2.53
N VAL A 185 8.49 2.90 2.16
CA VAL A 185 8.38 3.67 0.93
C VAL A 185 7.98 5.09 1.34
N ASN A 186 8.79 6.05 0.98
CA ASN A 186 8.58 7.47 1.32
C ASN A 186 8.23 7.69 2.81
N LYS A 187 9.01 7.07 3.72
CA LYS A 187 8.83 7.08 5.19
C LYS A 187 7.59 6.30 5.70
N ILE A 188 6.79 5.73 4.81
CA ILE A 188 5.63 4.90 5.19
C ILE A 188 6.12 3.45 5.34
N PRO A 189 6.04 2.83 6.52
CA PRO A 189 6.36 1.43 6.68
C PRO A 189 5.32 0.56 5.97
N ILE A 190 5.81 -0.29 5.07
CA ILE A 190 4.98 -1.20 4.27
C ILE A 190 5.12 -2.66 4.71
N ASN A 191 6.22 -3.01 5.37
CA ASN A 191 6.43 -4.35 5.91
C ASN A 191 7.46 -4.31 7.03
N SER A 192 7.30 -5.17 8.02
CA SER A 192 8.22 -5.32 9.14
C SER A 192 8.51 -6.78 9.44
N ILE A 193 9.75 -7.04 9.81
CA ILE A 193 10.25 -8.35 10.20
C ILE A 193 10.77 -8.24 11.64
N PHE A 194 10.34 -9.17 12.48
CA PHE A 194 10.85 -9.32 13.85
C PHE A 194 11.56 -10.67 13.95
N ILE A 195 12.61 -10.73 14.71
CA ILE A 195 13.42 -11.95 14.95
C ILE A 195 13.29 -12.35 16.41
N ASN A 196 13.22 -13.67 16.65
CA ASN A 196 13.29 -14.26 17.97
C ASN A 196 14.71 -14.06 18.53
N ASN A 197 14.81 -13.58 19.78
CA ASN A 197 16.09 -13.35 20.47
C ASN A 197 16.82 -14.66 20.76
#